data_60e7e3dd5b8859feba3e4aaf0dadd226
#
_entry.id   60e7e3dd5b8859feba3e4aaf0dadd226
#
_cell.length_a   1.000
_cell.length_b   1.000
_cell.length_c   1.000
_cell.angle_alpha   90.00
_cell.angle_beta   90.00
_cell.angle_gamma   90.00
#
_symmetry.space_group_name_H-M   'P 1'
#
loop_
_entity.id
_entity.type
_entity.pdbx_description
1 polymer ?
#
loop_
_entity_poly.entity_id
_entity_poly.type
_entity_poly.pdbx_seq_one_letter_code
_entity_poly.pdbx_strand_id
1 'polypeptide(L)'
;MQAKVAKAIKAVATPTLNVVDSSAWLEYLTGGVQAARFADAIEDSKRLIVPAIVLFEVFKKVLRERGEQAALQIAGAMHAGKVVPVDAALALDAARYPLPLADSLIYATAQRLGAIVWTQDDDFKDLPGVKYFAKPQPKTTARKK
;
A
#
# COMPACT_ATOMS: atom_id res chain seq x y z
N MET A 1 28.08 -14.08 27.12
CA MET A 1 28.55 -13.61 25.83
C MET A 1 27.51 -13.84 24.72
N GLN A 2 27.11 -15.08 24.53
CA GLN A 2 26.15 -15.40 23.46
C GLN A 2 24.78 -14.77 23.67
N ALA A 3 24.30 -14.70 24.92
CA ALA A 3 23.02 -14.06 25.21
C ALA A 3 23.04 -12.57 24.88
N LYS A 4 24.17 -11.91 25.13
CA LYS A 4 24.35 -10.51 24.80
C LYS A 4 24.33 -10.28 23.29
N VAL A 5 24.99 -11.16 22.55
CA VAL A 5 25.03 -11.07 21.08
C VAL A 5 23.65 -11.31 20.50
N ALA A 6 22.92 -12.29 20.96
CA ALA A 6 21.56 -12.57 20.50
C ALA A 6 20.63 -11.41 20.80
N LYS A 7 20.74 -10.79 21.95
CA LYS A 7 19.92 -9.63 22.32
C LYS A 7 20.25 -8.44 21.44
N ALA A 8 21.53 -8.21 21.13
CA ALA A 8 21.95 -7.13 20.26
C ALA A 8 21.42 -7.34 18.84
N ILE A 9 21.45 -8.57 18.33
CA ILE A 9 20.92 -8.91 17.01
C ILE A 9 19.41 -8.63 16.96
N LYS A 10 18.68 -9.01 18.00
CA LYS A 10 17.24 -8.72 18.06
C LYS A 10 16.97 -7.23 18.09
N ALA A 11 17.79 -6.46 18.79
CA ALA A 11 17.61 -5.00 18.87
C ALA A 11 17.86 -4.31 17.53
N VAL A 12 18.60 -4.96 16.62
CA VAL A 12 18.90 -4.43 15.29
C VAL A 12 18.08 -5.16 14.22
N ALA A 13 16.91 -5.67 14.59
CA ALA A 13 16.06 -6.41 13.67
C ALA A 13 15.67 -5.53 12.47
N THR A 14 15.48 -6.18 11.32
CA THR A 14 15.12 -5.52 10.08
C THR A 14 13.84 -4.69 10.28
N PRO A 15 13.85 -3.40 9.88
CA PRO A 15 12.65 -2.58 9.96
C PRO A 15 11.51 -3.16 9.11
N THR A 16 10.30 -2.94 9.56
CA THR A 16 9.10 -3.42 8.86
C THR A 16 8.94 -2.71 7.53
N LEU A 17 8.67 -3.50 6.49
CA LEU A 17 8.39 -2.97 5.16
C LEU A 17 6.93 -2.53 5.09
N ASN A 18 6.65 -1.62 4.18
CA ASN A 18 5.32 -1.04 4.01
C ASN A 18 4.83 -1.23 2.59
N VAL A 19 3.58 -1.65 2.46
CA VAL A 19 2.86 -1.67 1.19
C VAL A 19 1.72 -0.65 1.34
N VAL A 20 1.62 0.27 0.40
CA VAL A 20 0.52 1.25 0.38
C VAL A 20 -0.40 0.85 -0.76
N ASP A 21 -1.67 0.62 -0.48
CA ASP A 21 -2.59 0.20 -1.53
C ASP A 21 -2.98 1.36 -2.44
N SER A 22 -3.69 1.04 -3.53
CA SER A 22 -4.01 2.05 -4.54
C SER A 22 -4.85 3.18 -3.98
N SER A 23 -5.81 2.88 -3.10
CA SER A 23 -6.67 3.92 -2.53
C SER A 23 -5.88 4.91 -1.70
N ALA A 24 -4.91 4.41 -0.93
CA ALA A 24 -4.07 5.26 -0.09
C ALA A 24 -3.09 6.08 -0.93
N TRP A 25 -2.52 5.48 -1.98
CA TRP A 25 -1.68 6.23 -2.91
C TRP A 25 -2.43 7.39 -3.53
N LEU A 26 -3.66 7.13 -4.01
CA LEU A 26 -4.46 8.18 -4.65
C LEU A 26 -4.86 9.26 -3.65
N GLU A 27 -5.15 8.89 -2.42
CA GLU A 27 -5.43 9.85 -1.38
C GLU A 27 -4.24 10.77 -1.13
N TYR A 28 -3.04 10.18 -1.05
CA TYR A 28 -1.81 10.93 -0.86
C TYR A 28 -1.55 11.88 -2.04
N LEU A 29 -1.68 11.36 -3.27
CA LEU A 29 -1.35 12.12 -4.47
C LEU A 29 -2.31 13.29 -4.72
N THR A 30 -3.57 13.17 -4.30
CA THR A 30 -4.56 14.21 -4.49
C THR A 30 -4.66 15.17 -3.31
N GLY A 31 -3.87 14.94 -2.26
CA GLY A 31 -3.92 15.79 -1.07
C GLY A 31 -5.22 15.66 -0.30
N GLY A 32 -5.82 14.48 -0.30
CA GLY A 32 -7.06 14.23 0.43
C GLY A 32 -6.88 14.36 1.94
N VAL A 33 -8.00 14.28 2.66
CA VAL A 33 -8.01 14.54 4.10
C VAL A 33 -7.14 13.55 4.90
N GLN A 34 -6.87 12.38 4.35
CA GLN A 34 -6.02 11.38 5.01
C GLN A 34 -4.62 11.30 4.42
N ALA A 35 -4.25 12.22 3.51
CA ALA A 35 -2.96 12.16 2.84
C ALA A 35 -1.80 12.08 3.83
N ALA A 36 -1.85 12.85 4.93
CA ALA A 36 -0.79 12.85 5.92
C ALA A 36 -0.61 11.50 6.61
N ARG A 37 -1.67 10.72 6.73
CA ARG A 37 -1.58 9.40 7.36
C ARG A 37 -0.74 8.42 6.55
N PHE A 38 -0.72 8.58 5.23
CA PHE A 38 0.01 7.69 4.33
C PHE A 38 1.39 8.23 3.96
N ALA A 39 1.65 9.51 4.23
CA ALA A 39 2.90 10.15 3.86
C ALA A 39 4.11 9.44 4.48
N ASP A 40 4.03 9.05 5.75
CA ASP A 40 5.15 8.41 6.42
C ASP A 40 5.60 7.13 5.72
N ALA A 41 4.64 6.31 5.29
CA ALA A 41 4.95 5.06 4.59
C ALA A 41 5.46 5.33 3.18
N ILE A 42 4.82 6.26 2.46
CA ILE A 42 5.16 6.54 1.06
C ILE A 42 6.53 7.21 0.95
N GLU A 43 6.84 8.13 1.87
CA GLU A 43 8.08 8.90 1.79
C GLU A 43 9.27 8.16 2.35
N ASP A 44 9.05 7.04 3.02
CA ASP A 44 10.13 6.17 3.47
C ASP A 44 10.47 5.16 2.37
N SER A 45 11.13 5.64 1.32
CA SER A 45 11.35 4.87 0.10
C SER A 45 12.15 3.59 0.33
N LYS A 46 13.00 3.56 1.36
CA LYS A 46 13.80 2.38 1.65
C LYS A 46 12.98 1.19 2.16
N ARG A 47 11.81 1.47 2.72
CA ARG A 47 10.91 0.43 3.23
C ARG A 47 9.63 0.32 2.42
N LEU A 48 9.51 1.07 1.35
CA LEU A 48 8.31 1.11 0.54
C LEU A 48 8.35 0.02 -0.52
N ILE A 49 7.35 -0.85 -0.48
CA ILE A 49 7.13 -1.88 -1.47
C ILE A 49 5.95 -1.43 -2.33
N VAL A 50 6.13 -1.47 -3.64
CA VAL A 50 5.10 -1.09 -4.60
C VAL A 50 4.74 -2.34 -5.40
N PRO A 51 3.64 -3.03 -5.06
CA PRO A 51 3.19 -4.13 -5.90
C PRO A 51 2.89 -3.63 -7.31
N ALA A 52 3.27 -4.39 -8.32
CA ALA A 52 3.05 -3.98 -9.71
C ALA A 52 1.58 -3.67 -9.99
N ILE A 53 0.65 -4.39 -9.34
CA ILE A 53 -0.78 -4.13 -9.52
C ILE A 53 -1.17 -2.74 -8.99
N VAL A 54 -0.51 -2.27 -7.93
CA VAL A 54 -0.75 -0.91 -7.41
C VAL A 54 -0.24 0.12 -8.41
N LEU A 55 0.95 -0.10 -8.96
CA LEU A 55 1.49 0.76 -10.01
C LEU A 55 0.51 0.85 -11.18
N PHE A 56 -0.03 -0.29 -11.60
CA PHE A 56 -1.01 -0.35 -12.68
C PHE A 56 -2.26 0.48 -12.35
N GLU A 57 -2.83 0.28 -11.19
CA GLU A 57 -4.09 0.94 -10.83
C GLU A 57 -3.93 2.45 -10.70
N VAL A 58 -2.85 2.88 -10.06
CA VAL A 58 -2.57 4.31 -9.89
C VAL A 58 -2.29 4.96 -11.24
N PHE A 59 -1.43 4.33 -12.05
CA PHE A 59 -1.10 4.84 -13.38
C PHE A 59 -2.35 4.98 -14.24
N LYS A 60 -3.18 3.95 -14.27
CA LYS A 60 -4.40 3.94 -15.07
C LYS A 60 -5.34 5.07 -14.69
N LYS A 61 -5.53 5.31 -13.39
CA LYS A 61 -6.43 6.35 -12.93
C LYS A 61 -5.88 7.74 -13.26
N VAL A 62 -4.60 7.97 -13.01
CA VAL A 62 -3.99 9.26 -13.30
C VAL A 62 -3.97 9.52 -14.81
N LEU A 63 -3.67 8.49 -15.60
CA LEU A 63 -3.67 8.60 -17.05
C LEU A 63 -5.04 9.08 -17.55
N ARG A 64 -6.10 8.48 -17.04
CA ARG A 64 -7.47 8.82 -17.43
C ARG A 64 -7.87 10.22 -17.00
N GLU A 65 -7.44 10.64 -15.81
CA GLU A 65 -7.92 11.89 -15.22
C GLU A 65 -7.01 13.08 -15.48
N ARG A 66 -5.71 12.86 -15.68
CA ARG A 66 -4.73 13.95 -15.79
C ARG A 66 -3.79 13.85 -16.99
N GLY A 67 -3.90 12.78 -17.77
CA GLY A 67 -3.09 12.60 -18.96
C GLY A 67 -1.76 11.89 -18.74
N GLU A 68 -1.09 11.63 -19.86
CA GLU A 68 0.11 10.76 -19.87
C GLU A 68 1.28 11.36 -19.12
N GLN A 69 1.53 12.65 -19.27
CA GLN A 69 2.70 13.25 -18.63
C GLN A 69 2.61 13.15 -17.10
N ALA A 70 1.45 13.47 -16.55
CA ALA A 70 1.23 13.36 -15.10
C ALA A 70 1.37 11.91 -14.64
N ALA A 71 0.80 10.96 -15.41
CA ALA A 71 0.87 9.55 -15.06
C ALA A 71 2.31 9.03 -15.06
N LEU A 72 3.12 9.43 -16.04
CA LEU A 72 4.52 9.02 -16.12
C LEU A 72 5.33 9.60 -14.96
N GLN A 73 5.07 10.84 -14.58
CA GLN A 73 5.75 11.44 -13.43
C GLN A 73 5.44 10.68 -12.14
N ILE A 74 4.19 10.31 -11.96
CA ILE A 74 3.77 9.58 -10.76
C ILE A 74 4.38 8.18 -10.76
N ALA A 75 4.38 7.49 -11.91
CA ALA A 75 5.01 6.17 -12.02
C ALA A 75 6.50 6.26 -11.66
N GLY A 76 7.18 7.31 -12.13
CA GLY A 76 8.57 7.54 -11.79
C GLY A 76 8.78 7.71 -10.29
N ALA A 77 7.90 8.47 -9.64
CA ALA A 77 7.97 8.66 -8.19
C ALA A 77 7.75 7.36 -7.44
N MET A 78 6.83 6.52 -7.92
CA MET A 78 6.54 5.24 -7.28
C MET A 78 7.74 4.28 -7.38
N HIS A 79 8.58 4.42 -8.40
CA HIS A 79 9.79 3.62 -8.54
C HIS A 79 10.87 3.96 -7.52
N ALA A 80 10.70 5.01 -6.71
CA ALA A 80 11.58 5.25 -5.57
C ALA A 80 11.49 4.13 -4.55
N GLY A 81 10.33 3.46 -4.45
CA GLY A 81 10.17 2.24 -3.68
C GLY A 81 10.57 1.04 -4.53
N LYS A 82 10.44 -0.14 -3.96
CA LYS A 82 10.74 -1.39 -4.66
C LYS A 82 9.49 -1.93 -5.34
N VAL A 83 9.46 -1.92 -6.66
CA VAL A 83 8.36 -2.50 -7.42
C VAL A 83 8.50 -4.02 -7.43
N VAL A 84 7.43 -4.72 -7.06
CA VAL A 84 7.40 -6.18 -6.98
C VAL A 84 6.43 -6.71 -8.04
N PRO A 85 6.92 -7.54 -8.98
CA PRO A 85 6.06 -8.05 -10.04
C PRO A 85 5.12 -9.14 -9.55
N VAL A 86 4.08 -9.41 -10.35
CA VAL A 86 3.20 -10.56 -10.13
C VAL A 86 3.77 -11.75 -10.89
N ASP A 87 4.28 -12.72 -10.16
CA ASP A 87 4.70 -13.98 -10.76
C ASP A 87 3.66 -15.07 -10.50
N ALA A 88 3.88 -16.25 -11.04
CA ALA A 88 2.93 -17.36 -10.92
C ALA A 88 2.71 -17.75 -9.46
N ALA A 89 3.77 -17.80 -8.66
CA ALA A 89 3.64 -18.19 -7.26
C ALA A 89 2.80 -17.17 -6.50
N LEU A 90 3.00 -15.88 -6.74
CA LEU A 90 2.23 -14.82 -6.10
C LEU A 90 0.75 -14.91 -6.51
N ALA A 91 0.50 -15.16 -7.79
CA ALA A 91 -0.87 -15.30 -8.28
C ALA A 91 -1.61 -16.43 -7.57
N LEU A 92 -0.94 -17.56 -7.38
CA LEU A 92 -1.53 -18.70 -6.68
C LEU A 92 -1.78 -18.43 -5.21
N ASP A 93 -0.83 -17.74 -4.55
CA ASP A 93 -1.00 -17.32 -3.17
C ASP A 93 -2.18 -16.36 -3.02
N ALA A 94 -2.27 -15.39 -3.91
CA ALA A 94 -3.34 -14.39 -3.88
C ALA A 94 -4.72 -15.04 -4.05
N ALA A 95 -4.81 -16.06 -4.90
CA ALA A 95 -6.07 -16.73 -5.17
C ALA A 95 -6.69 -17.38 -3.93
N ARG A 96 -5.92 -17.58 -2.88
CA ARG A 96 -6.41 -18.18 -1.63
C ARG A 96 -7.14 -17.20 -0.73
N TYR A 97 -7.02 -15.90 -0.98
CA TYR A 97 -7.68 -14.89 -0.16
C TYR A 97 -9.05 -14.55 -0.75
N PRO A 98 -10.09 -14.47 0.08
CA PRO A 98 -11.42 -14.11 -0.39
C PRO A 98 -11.55 -12.58 -0.56
N LEU A 99 -10.73 -12.01 -1.43
CA LEU A 99 -10.66 -10.58 -1.68
C LEU A 99 -10.83 -10.32 -3.17
N PRO A 100 -11.24 -9.11 -3.56
CA PRO A 100 -11.22 -8.73 -4.96
C PRO A 100 -9.84 -8.94 -5.58
N LEU A 101 -9.79 -9.10 -6.89
CA LEU A 101 -8.56 -9.48 -7.60
C LEU A 101 -7.35 -8.64 -7.20
N ALA A 102 -7.45 -7.32 -7.37
CA ALA A 102 -6.32 -6.45 -7.08
C ALA A 102 -5.94 -6.50 -5.60
N ASP A 103 -6.92 -6.45 -4.71
CA ASP A 103 -6.69 -6.48 -3.27
C ASP A 103 -6.01 -7.78 -2.84
N SER A 104 -6.39 -8.91 -3.45
CA SER A 104 -5.77 -10.19 -3.13
C SER A 104 -4.29 -10.20 -3.51
N LEU A 105 -3.93 -9.60 -4.64
CA LEU A 105 -2.54 -9.52 -5.08
C LEU A 105 -1.73 -8.57 -4.19
N ILE A 106 -2.33 -7.46 -3.77
CA ILE A 106 -1.68 -6.52 -2.86
C ILE A 106 -1.41 -7.20 -1.52
N TYR A 107 -2.43 -7.86 -0.98
CA TYR A 107 -2.30 -8.51 0.31
C TYR A 107 -1.28 -9.65 0.27
N ALA A 108 -1.31 -10.48 -0.78
CA ALA A 108 -0.36 -11.57 -0.94
C ALA A 108 1.08 -11.06 -1.04
N THR A 109 1.29 -9.94 -1.73
CA THR A 109 2.61 -9.32 -1.82
C THR A 109 3.10 -8.92 -0.42
N ALA A 110 2.24 -8.27 0.35
CA ALA A 110 2.59 -7.84 1.70
C ALA A 110 2.90 -9.04 2.60
N GLN A 111 2.06 -10.07 2.54
CA GLN A 111 2.27 -11.25 3.37
C GLN A 111 3.57 -11.97 3.04
N ARG A 112 3.90 -12.09 1.76
CA ARG A 112 5.15 -12.71 1.32
C ARG A 112 6.37 -12.00 1.89
N LEU A 113 6.32 -10.68 1.98
CA LEU A 113 7.47 -9.88 2.41
C LEU A 113 7.41 -9.48 3.89
N GLY A 114 6.39 -9.90 4.61
CA GLY A 114 6.21 -9.48 6.00
C GLY A 114 5.96 -7.99 6.14
N ALA A 115 5.34 -7.38 5.13
CA ALA A 115 5.08 -5.95 5.10
C ALA A 115 3.72 -5.62 5.71
N ILE A 116 3.57 -4.39 6.17
CA ILE A 116 2.30 -3.85 6.64
C ILE A 116 1.57 -3.19 5.47
N VAL A 117 0.30 -3.47 5.30
CA VAL A 117 -0.54 -2.80 4.29
C VAL A 117 -1.16 -1.56 4.91
N TRP A 118 -0.95 -0.42 4.27
CA TRP A 118 -1.57 0.86 4.66
C TRP A 118 -2.71 1.15 3.69
N THR A 119 -3.91 1.33 4.21
CA THR A 119 -5.10 1.41 3.36
C THR A 119 -6.23 2.19 4.00
N GLN A 120 -7.12 2.73 3.17
CA GLN A 120 -8.41 3.23 3.61
C GLN A 120 -9.57 2.43 2.98
N ASP A 121 -9.25 1.31 2.34
CA ASP A 121 -10.23 0.43 1.71
C ASP A 121 -10.71 -0.59 2.74
N ASP A 122 -12.02 -0.63 2.98
CA ASP A 122 -12.59 -1.52 3.99
C ASP A 122 -12.52 -3.00 3.62
N ASP A 123 -12.18 -3.35 2.39
CA ASP A 123 -11.91 -4.74 2.02
C ASP A 123 -10.75 -5.33 2.82
N PHE A 124 -9.83 -4.48 3.29
CA PHE A 124 -8.69 -4.92 4.10
C PHE A 124 -8.95 -4.84 5.60
N LYS A 125 -10.09 -4.31 5.99
CA LYS A 125 -10.41 -4.14 7.41
C LYS A 125 -10.36 -5.48 8.13
N ASP A 126 -9.76 -5.48 9.30
CA ASP A 126 -9.65 -6.66 10.19
C ASP A 126 -8.73 -7.76 9.68
N LEU A 127 -7.99 -7.55 8.58
CA LEU A 127 -6.98 -8.52 8.15
C LEU A 127 -5.68 -8.33 8.94
N PRO A 128 -4.98 -9.43 9.25
CA PRO A 128 -3.69 -9.31 9.95
C PRO A 128 -2.68 -8.51 9.11
N GLY A 129 -1.86 -7.70 9.78
CA GLY A 129 -0.81 -6.95 9.12
C GLY A 129 -1.30 -5.74 8.33
N VAL A 130 -2.43 -5.18 8.72
CA VAL A 130 -3.03 -4.04 8.03
C VAL A 130 -3.17 -2.86 8.97
N LYS A 131 -2.77 -1.68 8.51
CA LYS A 131 -3.12 -0.39 9.12
C LYS A 131 -4.24 0.22 8.31
N TYR A 132 -5.44 0.10 8.82
CA TYR A 132 -6.64 0.56 8.15
C TYR A 132 -7.10 1.89 8.74
N PHE A 133 -7.37 2.86 7.87
CA PHE A 133 -7.92 4.16 8.26
C PHE A 133 -9.22 4.37 7.50
N ALA A 134 -10.33 4.26 8.20
CA ALA A 134 -11.65 4.40 7.57
C ALA A 134 -11.77 5.75 6.87
N LYS A 135 -12.35 5.74 5.68
CA LYS A 135 -12.65 6.99 4.98
C LYS A 135 -13.62 7.81 5.81
N PRO A 136 -13.42 9.16 5.87
CA PRO A 136 -14.39 10.00 6.56
C PRO A 136 -15.76 9.85 5.96
N GLN A 137 -16.77 9.76 6.81
CA GLN A 137 -18.14 9.67 6.33
C GLN A 137 -18.58 11.00 5.72
N PRO A 138 -19.30 11.00 4.60
CA PRO A 138 -19.87 12.23 4.07
C PRO A 138 -20.84 12.81 5.09
N LYS A 139 -20.89 14.14 5.15
CA LYS A 139 -21.85 14.77 6.06
C LYS A 139 -23.26 14.51 5.58
N THR A 140 -24.06 13.90 6.44
CA THR A 140 -25.42 13.54 6.09
C THR A 140 -26.35 14.72 6.08
N THR A 141 -25.95 15.83 6.66
CA THR A 141 -26.77 17.03 6.69
C THR A 141 -27.09 17.56 5.31
N ALA A 142 -26.35 17.16 4.35
CA ALA A 142 -26.65 17.57 3.00
C ALA A 142 -28.00 17.12 2.54
N ARG A 143 -28.62 16.26 3.31
CA ARG A 143 -29.79 15.75 2.95
C ARG A 143 -30.92 16.26 3.52
N LYS A 144 -31.13 16.67 3.69
CA LYS A 144 -31.95 17.03 4.23
C LYS A 144 -32.70 17.79 3.87
N LYS A 145 -32.84 17.78 3.71
CA LYS A 145 -33.63 18.21 3.55
C LYS A 145 -34.28 18.51 3.12
#